data_77db3a5aadb9b480774ca71a0158932b
#
_entry.id   77db3a5aadb9b480774ca71a0158932b
#
_cell.length_a   1.000
_cell.length_b   1.000
_cell.length_c   1.000
_cell.angle_alpha   90.00
_cell.angle_beta   90.00
_cell.angle_gamma   90.00
#
_symmetry.space_group_name_H-M   'P 1'
#
loop_
_entity.id
_entity.type
_entity.pdbx_description
1 polymer ?
#
loop_
_entity_poly.entity_id
_entity_poly.type
_entity_poly.pdbx_seq_one_letter_code
_entity_poly.pdbx_strand_id
1 'polypeptide(L)'
;MKVNLFDLLDIYESELKKNVRNKKKILDFEKHKLEYLVDIKIILENNLYDGGKYNIFLVFEPKVRFIMTQGLYDKIINHYITRYILMPKLEKYLGNRNCATRIGMGTSYAIKLLKKDIECFKKYNTFYFLKLDISKYFYSLDHELIISIVKQDLNHDELNLVKIILESTNKEYINKTINKLKEDRDIPNYLYGKGLPIGNMTSQFLSIYYLYKLDYFIVHDLGLKYYIRYMDDFIILDSDLEKLKEAKEKIVEKLEMEYKLKVNGKKTWINNMKYGFSFLGYTYRVINDKTIIRIKRSNIEKIKKRVKKVRYLFDNDKISYYSAFCSIMTYSNCYKFSDNNKIYRIIDRYWYHEK
;
A
#
# COMPACT_ATOMS: atom_id res chain seq x y z
N MET A 1 13.09 -26.45 -3.19
CA MET A 1 13.95 -25.39 -2.58
C MET A 1 14.31 -25.76 -1.15
N LYS A 2 15.40 -25.20 -0.54
CA LYS A 2 15.74 -25.47 0.87
C LYS A 2 15.19 -24.36 1.77
N VAL A 3 14.41 -24.70 2.79
CA VAL A 3 13.77 -23.77 3.72
C VAL A 3 14.43 -23.87 5.09
N ASN A 4 14.83 -22.72 5.67
CA ASN A 4 15.38 -22.66 7.00
C ASN A 4 14.25 -22.46 8.04
N LEU A 5 14.21 -23.33 9.03
CA LEU A 5 13.18 -23.26 10.09
C LEU A 5 13.31 -21.99 10.96
N PHE A 6 14.51 -21.49 11.16
CA PHE A 6 14.76 -20.25 11.91
C PHE A 6 14.20 -19.01 11.19
N ASP A 7 14.19 -19.00 9.85
CA ASP A 7 13.59 -17.90 9.08
C ASP A 7 12.08 -17.87 9.25
N LEU A 8 11.43 -19.02 9.29
CA LEU A 8 9.99 -19.14 9.56
C LEU A 8 9.65 -18.69 10.98
N LEU A 9 10.49 -19.08 11.96
CA LEU A 9 10.34 -18.67 13.35
C LEU A 9 10.51 -17.16 13.51
N ASP A 10 11.53 -16.56 12.87
CA ASP A 10 11.75 -15.09 12.89
C ASP A 10 10.55 -14.34 12.32
N ILE A 11 10.00 -14.76 11.18
CA ILE A 11 8.77 -14.18 10.61
C ILE A 11 7.63 -14.20 11.64
N TYR A 12 7.42 -15.33 12.28
CA TYR A 12 6.35 -15.44 13.26
C TYR A 12 6.57 -14.52 14.46
N GLU A 13 7.73 -14.57 15.10
CA GLU A 13 8.01 -13.83 16.34
C GLU A 13 8.19 -12.33 16.11
N SER A 14 8.92 -11.94 15.05
CA SER A 14 9.28 -10.54 14.81
C SER A 14 8.18 -9.75 14.07
N GLU A 15 7.44 -10.37 13.16
CA GLU A 15 6.51 -9.67 12.27
C GLU A 15 5.04 -9.97 12.57
N LEU A 16 4.66 -11.24 12.77
CA LEU A 16 3.25 -11.61 12.83
C LEU A 16 2.67 -11.56 14.24
N LYS A 17 3.31 -12.17 15.22
CA LYS A 17 2.83 -12.28 16.60
C LYS A 17 2.50 -10.92 17.21
N LYS A 18 3.35 -9.92 17.00
CA LYS A 18 3.17 -8.55 17.51
C LYS A 18 1.97 -7.82 16.90
N ASN A 19 1.58 -8.19 15.69
CA ASN A 19 0.53 -7.52 14.90
C ASN A 19 -0.85 -8.19 15.02
N VAL A 20 -0.95 -9.39 15.62
CA VAL A 20 -2.21 -10.08 15.81
C VAL A 20 -2.88 -9.63 17.11
N ARG A 21 -4.03 -8.94 16.99
CA ARG A 21 -4.79 -8.43 18.15
C ARG A 21 -5.52 -9.52 18.92
N ASN A 22 -5.92 -10.60 18.26
CA ASN A 22 -6.67 -11.69 18.88
C ASN A 22 -5.72 -12.64 19.60
N LYS A 23 -5.62 -12.50 20.93
CA LYS A 23 -4.75 -13.32 21.79
C LYS A 23 -5.09 -14.82 21.69
N LYS A 24 -6.37 -15.18 21.52
CA LYS A 24 -6.78 -16.59 21.39
C LYS A 24 -6.12 -17.22 20.16
N LYS A 25 -6.13 -16.54 19.01
CA LYS A 25 -5.45 -17.04 17.80
C LYS A 25 -3.94 -17.23 17.99
N ILE A 26 -3.31 -16.37 18.78
CA ILE A 26 -1.88 -16.51 19.11
C ILE A 26 -1.69 -17.74 19.98
N LEU A 27 -2.48 -17.90 21.07
CA LEU A 27 -2.37 -19.03 21.97
C LEU A 27 -2.64 -20.37 21.27
N ASP A 28 -3.63 -20.41 20.38
CA ASP A 28 -3.93 -21.61 19.59
C ASP A 28 -2.77 -21.97 18.65
N PHE A 29 -2.11 -21.00 18.06
CA PHE A 29 -0.93 -21.22 17.22
C PHE A 29 0.28 -21.66 18.06
N GLU A 30 0.53 -21.02 19.22
CA GLU A 30 1.65 -21.33 20.10
C GLU A 30 1.65 -22.77 20.61
N LYS A 31 0.47 -23.37 20.82
CA LYS A 31 0.33 -24.77 21.25
C LYS A 31 0.98 -25.76 20.28
N HIS A 32 0.92 -25.45 18.99
CA HIS A 32 1.40 -26.31 17.90
C HIS A 32 2.48 -25.64 17.04
N LYS A 33 3.13 -24.58 17.59
CA LYS A 33 4.02 -23.71 16.83
C LYS A 33 5.11 -24.48 16.07
N LEU A 34 5.84 -25.35 16.74
CA LEU A 34 6.94 -26.10 16.11
C LEU A 34 6.41 -27.07 15.05
N GLU A 35 5.30 -27.74 15.33
CA GLU A 35 4.63 -28.64 14.38
C GLU A 35 4.25 -27.88 13.12
N TYR A 36 3.57 -26.72 13.24
CA TYR A 36 3.20 -25.89 12.11
C TYR A 36 4.40 -25.37 11.32
N LEU A 37 5.49 -24.95 12.00
CA LEU A 37 6.68 -24.45 11.31
C LEU A 37 7.40 -25.58 10.54
N VAL A 38 7.45 -26.80 11.10
CA VAL A 38 8.01 -27.98 10.40
C VAL A 38 7.13 -28.36 9.21
N ASP A 39 5.81 -28.34 9.37
CA ASP A 39 4.87 -28.63 8.29
C ASP A 39 4.99 -27.60 7.15
N ILE A 40 5.04 -26.29 7.46
CA ILE A 40 5.29 -25.24 6.48
C ILE A 40 6.59 -25.50 5.70
N LYS A 41 7.67 -25.87 6.41
CA LYS A 41 8.94 -26.21 5.77
C LYS A 41 8.77 -27.36 4.77
N ILE A 42 8.14 -28.45 5.19
CA ILE A 42 7.90 -29.64 4.34
C ILE A 42 7.06 -29.27 3.11
N ILE A 43 5.99 -28.51 3.29
CA ILE A 43 5.08 -28.08 2.21
C ILE A 43 5.83 -27.20 1.20
N LEU A 44 6.65 -26.26 1.66
CA LEU A 44 7.43 -25.38 0.78
C LEU A 44 8.54 -26.15 0.04
N GLU A 45 9.27 -27.05 0.73
CA GLU A 45 10.37 -27.82 0.14
C GLU A 45 9.87 -28.81 -0.93
N ASN A 46 8.66 -29.34 -0.77
CA ASN A 46 8.05 -30.32 -1.69
C ASN A 46 7.07 -29.70 -2.70
N ASN A 47 6.95 -28.37 -2.77
CA ASN A 47 5.99 -27.67 -3.65
C ASN A 47 4.53 -28.09 -3.46
N LEU A 48 4.11 -28.36 -2.23
CA LEU A 48 2.76 -28.81 -1.88
C LEU A 48 1.82 -27.67 -1.45
N TYR A 49 2.26 -26.43 -1.49
CA TYR A 49 1.41 -25.28 -1.12
C TYR A 49 0.31 -25.08 -2.15
N ASP A 50 -0.94 -24.97 -1.70
CA ASP A 50 -2.13 -24.80 -2.54
C ASP A 50 -2.69 -23.37 -2.58
N GLY A 51 -1.98 -22.41 -1.98
CA GLY A 51 -2.43 -21.01 -1.87
C GLY A 51 -3.34 -20.72 -0.67
N GLY A 52 -3.64 -21.73 0.14
CA GLY A 52 -4.39 -21.60 1.39
C GLY A 52 -5.83 -21.09 1.24
N LYS A 53 -6.46 -20.76 2.36
CA LYS A 53 -7.84 -20.29 2.41
C LYS A 53 -7.93 -18.84 2.86
N TYR A 54 -8.73 -18.03 2.16
CA TYR A 54 -8.97 -16.62 2.48
C TYR A 54 -10.26 -16.43 3.27
N ASN A 55 -10.17 -15.58 4.30
CA ASN A 55 -11.32 -14.96 4.94
C ASN A 55 -11.52 -13.59 4.28
N ILE A 56 -12.72 -13.34 3.74
CA ILE A 56 -13.03 -12.13 2.98
C ILE A 56 -13.99 -11.27 3.79
N PHE A 57 -13.68 -10.00 3.95
CA PHE A 57 -14.53 -9.04 4.64
C PHE A 57 -14.41 -7.64 4.03
N LEU A 58 -15.42 -6.80 4.28
CA LEU A 58 -15.46 -5.42 3.85
C LEU A 58 -14.76 -4.50 4.84
N VAL A 59 -13.96 -3.58 4.30
CA VAL A 59 -13.45 -2.42 5.02
C VAL A 59 -14.05 -1.17 4.38
N PHE A 60 -14.59 -0.28 5.20
CA PHE A 60 -15.35 0.89 4.73
C PHE A 60 -14.51 2.16 4.63
N GLU A 61 -13.35 2.20 5.26
CA GLU A 61 -12.48 3.37 5.28
C GLU A 61 -11.07 3.10 4.74
N PRO A 62 -10.47 4.03 3.98
CA PRO A 62 -10.98 5.32 3.46
C PRO A 62 -11.93 5.17 2.28
N LYS A 63 -12.03 4.00 1.69
CA LYS A 63 -12.94 3.57 0.64
C LYS A 63 -13.38 2.15 0.92
N VAL A 64 -14.57 1.77 0.47
CA VAL A 64 -15.06 0.39 0.58
C VAL A 64 -14.16 -0.52 -0.26
N ARG A 65 -13.64 -1.59 0.37
CA ARG A 65 -12.78 -2.58 -0.27
C ARG A 65 -13.02 -3.95 0.34
N PHE A 66 -12.84 -4.99 -0.44
CA PHE A 66 -12.67 -6.33 0.10
C PHE A 66 -11.21 -6.52 0.55
N ILE A 67 -11.06 -7.04 1.73
CA ILE A 67 -9.78 -7.51 2.24
C ILE A 67 -9.84 -9.04 2.29
N MET A 68 -8.81 -9.68 1.76
CA MET A 68 -8.61 -11.12 1.75
C MET A 68 -7.49 -11.43 2.75
N THR A 69 -7.83 -12.00 3.89
CA THR A 69 -6.83 -12.35 4.92
C THR A 69 -6.77 -13.85 5.13
N GLN A 70 -5.59 -14.34 5.44
CA GLN A 70 -5.33 -15.75 5.72
C GLN A 70 -5.06 -15.98 7.21
N GLY A 71 -5.01 -17.26 7.61
CA GLY A 71 -4.57 -17.68 8.93
C GLY A 71 -3.09 -17.38 9.17
N LEU A 72 -2.61 -17.57 10.41
CA LEU A 72 -1.19 -17.35 10.73
C LEU A 72 -0.26 -18.24 9.91
N TYR A 73 -0.66 -19.49 9.70
CA TYR A 73 0.05 -20.47 8.89
C TYR A 73 0.36 -19.96 7.48
N ASP A 74 -0.67 -19.61 6.71
CA ASP A 74 -0.51 -19.07 5.36
C ASP A 74 0.19 -17.70 5.33
N LYS A 75 0.02 -16.89 6.38
CA LYS A 75 0.73 -15.62 6.49
C LYS A 75 2.23 -15.83 6.61
N ILE A 76 2.69 -16.82 7.39
CA ILE A 76 4.10 -17.15 7.49
C ILE A 76 4.64 -17.52 6.11
N ILE A 77 3.91 -18.35 5.34
CA ILE A 77 4.28 -18.73 3.97
C ILE A 77 4.38 -17.48 3.07
N ASN A 78 3.38 -16.61 3.07
CA ASN A 78 3.39 -15.39 2.25
C ASN A 78 4.53 -14.43 2.62
N HIS A 79 4.83 -14.28 3.92
CA HIS A 79 5.97 -13.48 4.39
C HIS A 79 7.29 -14.11 3.97
N TYR A 80 7.43 -15.44 4.09
CA TYR A 80 8.61 -16.17 3.67
C TYR A 80 8.87 -15.99 2.16
N ILE A 81 7.86 -16.21 1.32
CA ILE A 81 7.96 -16.02 -0.13
C ILE A 81 8.40 -14.58 -0.44
N THR A 82 7.82 -13.60 0.23
CA THR A 82 8.16 -12.20 -0.04
C THR A 82 9.57 -11.86 0.42
N ARG A 83 9.93 -12.21 1.67
CA ARG A 83 11.16 -11.75 2.32
C ARG A 83 12.40 -12.53 1.88
N TYR A 84 12.26 -13.83 1.65
CA TYR A 84 13.40 -14.72 1.37
C TYR A 84 13.52 -15.15 -0.10
N ILE A 85 12.44 -14.96 -0.90
CA ILE A 85 12.46 -15.30 -2.32
C ILE A 85 12.39 -14.04 -3.19
N LEU A 86 11.30 -13.27 -3.07
CA LEU A 86 11.04 -12.16 -4.00
C LEU A 86 11.95 -10.96 -3.75
N MET A 87 12.02 -10.46 -2.52
CA MET A 87 12.79 -9.25 -2.22
C MET A 87 14.28 -9.39 -2.55
N PRO A 88 15.02 -10.45 -2.14
CA PRO A 88 16.42 -10.57 -2.44
C PRO A 88 16.76 -10.58 -3.92
N LYS A 89 15.85 -11.07 -4.75
CA LYS A 89 16.06 -11.22 -6.20
C LYS A 89 15.57 -10.04 -7.01
N LEU A 90 14.45 -9.43 -6.60
CA LEU A 90 13.71 -8.46 -7.41
C LEU A 90 13.83 -7.02 -6.91
N GLU A 91 14.10 -6.77 -5.63
CA GLU A 91 14.14 -5.41 -5.07
C GLU A 91 15.24 -4.53 -5.70
N LYS A 92 16.32 -5.14 -6.19
CA LYS A 92 17.42 -4.45 -6.90
C LYS A 92 16.97 -3.65 -8.13
N TYR A 93 15.83 -4.03 -8.74
CA TYR A 93 15.27 -3.33 -9.89
C TYR A 93 14.37 -2.14 -9.51
N LEU A 94 14.02 -2.01 -8.23
CA LEU A 94 13.15 -0.95 -7.74
C LEU A 94 13.95 0.30 -7.42
N GLY A 95 13.73 1.36 -8.17
CA GLY A 95 14.32 2.68 -7.92
C GLY A 95 13.87 3.30 -6.59
N ASN A 96 14.61 4.28 -6.09
CA ASN A 96 14.32 4.99 -4.85
C ASN A 96 13.08 5.91 -4.92
N ARG A 97 12.52 6.08 -6.11
CA ARG A 97 11.28 6.85 -6.37
C ARG A 97 10.01 6.03 -6.17
N ASN A 98 10.13 4.70 -6.08
CA ASN A 98 9.06 3.79 -5.68
C ASN A 98 9.11 3.60 -4.17
N CYS A 99 8.20 4.26 -3.45
CA CYS A 99 8.29 4.46 -2.00
C CYS A 99 7.40 3.52 -1.18
N ALA A 100 6.59 2.65 -1.79
CA ALA A 100 5.65 1.83 -1.04
C ALA A 100 6.26 0.48 -0.60
N THR A 101 5.84 -0.03 0.55
CA THR A 101 6.07 -1.41 1.05
C THR A 101 7.52 -1.92 1.04
N ARG A 102 8.50 -1.03 1.17
CA ARG A 102 9.93 -1.36 1.22
C ARG A 102 10.53 -0.97 2.56
N ILE A 103 11.52 -1.72 3.02
CA ILE A 103 12.22 -1.45 4.29
C ILE A 103 12.93 -0.08 4.18
N GLY A 104 12.80 0.75 5.22
CA GLY A 104 13.35 2.11 5.25
C GLY A 104 12.61 3.14 4.38
N MET A 105 11.61 2.72 3.63
CA MET A 105 10.77 3.58 2.80
C MET A 105 9.35 3.71 3.39
N GLY A 106 8.35 4.01 2.60
CA GLY A 106 6.97 4.17 3.04
C GLY A 106 6.52 5.63 3.05
N THR A 107 5.39 5.89 3.71
CA THR A 107 4.72 7.20 3.67
C THR A 107 5.64 8.36 4.11
N SER A 108 6.37 8.19 5.21
CA SER A 108 7.27 9.23 5.74
C SER A 108 8.42 9.53 4.79
N TYR A 109 8.99 8.51 4.15
CA TYR A 109 10.03 8.69 3.15
C TYR A 109 9.51 9.45 1.91
N ALA A 110 8.36 9.01 1.37
CA ALA A 110 7.73 9.65 0.21
C ALA A 110 7.41 11.12 0.45
N ILE A 111 6.90 11.47 1.64
CA ILE A 111 6.60 12.86 2.00
C ILE A 111 7.87 13.71 2.09
N LYS A 112 8.93 13.20 2.72
CA LYS A 112 10.22 13.91 2.81
C LYS A 112 10.82 14.12 1.43
N LEU A 113 10.77 13.09 0.58
CA LEU A 113 11.27 13.15 -0.79
C LEU A 113 10.49 14.17 -1.62
N LEU A 114 9.15 14.14 -1.54
CA LEU A 114 8.29 15.11 -2.24
C LEU A 114 8.54 16.53 -1.76
N LYS A 115 8.69 16.75 -0.46
CA LYS A 115 9.04 18.08 0.08
C LYS A 115 10.37 18.57 -0.49
N LYS A 116 11.40 17.72 -0.51
CA LYS A 116 12.70 18.05 -1.11
C LYS A 116 12.56 18.40 -2.59
N ASP A 117 11.78 17.61 -3.35
CA ASP A 117 11.56 17.86 -4.78
C ASP A 117 10.86 19.20 -5.01
N ILE A 118 9.81 19.52 -4.23
CA ILE A 118 9.14 20.83 -4.31
C ILE A 118 10.10 21.98 -4.03
N GLU A 119 10.97 21.86 -3.02
CA GLU A 119 11.97 22.90 -2.72
C GLU A 119 12.95 23.14 -3.88
N CYS A 120 13.30 22.08 -4.64
CA CYS A 120 14.15 22.25 -5.84
C CYS A 120 13.51 23.12 -6.92
N PHE A 121 12.18 23.19 -6.98
CA PHE A 121 11.46 23.97 -7.98
C PHE A 121 11.17 25.41 -7.55
N LYS A 122 11.42 25.81 -6.31
CA LYS A 122 11.20 27.20 -5.84
C LYS A 122 12.01 28.24 -6.60
N LYS A 123 13.12 27.84 -7.21
CA LYS A 123 13.92 28.72 -8.08
C LYS A 123 13.23 29.12 -9.39
N TYR A 124 12.15 28.43 -9.75
CA TYR A 124 11.33 28.73 -10.92
C TYR A 124 10.11 29.52 -10.49
N ASN A 125 9.78 30.57 -11.19
CA ASN A 125 8.59 31.39 -10.91
C ASN A 125 7.30 30.60 -10.98
N THR A 126 7.27 29.56 -11.80
CA THR A 126 6.11 28.71 -12.00
C THR A 126 6.57 27.28 -12.28
N PHE A 127 5.90 26.33 -11.67
CA PHE A 127 6.07 24.90 -11.99
C PHE A 127 4.77 24.14 -11.81
N TYR A 128 4.71 22.96 -12.38
CA TYR A 128 3.50 22.17 -12.52
C TYR A 128 3.69 20.79 -11.90
N PHE A 129 2.57 20.15 -11.66
CA PHE A 129 2.54 18.73 -11.29
C PHE A 129 1.62 17.96 -12.21
N LEU A 130 2.01 16.73 -12.51
CA LEU A 130 1.13 15.68 -13.03
C LEU A 130 0.82 14.73 -11.88
N LYS A 131 -0.45 14.61 -11.55
CA LYS A 131 -0.95 13.54 -10.68
C LYS A 131 -1.62 12.48 -11.54
N LEU A 132 -1.30 11.19 -11.28
CA LEU A 132 -1.86 10.06 -11.99
C LEU A 132 -2.27 8.97 -11.00
N ASP A 133 -3.44 8.34 -11.20
CA ASP A 133 -4.01 7.28 -10.38
C ASP A 133 -4.52 6.16 -11.32
N ILE A 134 -4.22 4.90 -11.01
CA ILE A 134 -4.64 3.76 -11.83
C ILE A 134 -5.99 3.24 -11.31
N SER A 135 -6.91 2.98 -12.22
CA SER A 135 -8.23 2.45 -11.87
C SER A 135 -8.16 1.00 -11.40
N LYS A 136 -8.78 0.72 -10.24
CA LYS A 136 -8.96 -0.65 -9.73
C LYS A 136 -7.68 -1.50 -9.74
N TYR A 137 -6.53 -0.87 -9.43
CA TYR A 137 -5.17 -1.40 -9.63
C TYR A 137 -5.02 -2.87 -9.25
N PHE A 138 -5.27 -3.22 -7.97
CA PHE A 138 -5.12 -4.60 -7.47
C PHE A 138 -6.01 -5.63 -8.17
N TYR A 139 -7.13 -5.23 -8.76
CA TYR A 139 -8.03 -6.10 -9.51
C TYR A 139 -7.64 -6.26 -10.99
N SER A 140 -6.77 -5.35 -11.49
CA SER A 140 -6.46 -5.24 -12.91
C SER A 140 -5.09 -5.83 -13.29
N LEU A 141 -4.26 -6.21 -12.31
CA LEU A 141 -2.92 -6.75 -12.56
C LEU A 141 -3.01 -8.08 -13.30
N ASP A 142 -2.39 -8.16 -14.47
CA ASP A 142 -2.41 -9.32 -15.36
C ASP A 142 -1.42 -10.38 -14.87
N HIS A 143 -1.90 -11.62 -14.65
CA HIS A 143 -1.08 -12.70 -14.11
C HIS A 143 0.03 -13.15 -15.08
N GLU A 144 -0.26 -13.21 -16.37
CA GLU A 144 0.74 -13.60 -17.38
C GLU A 144 1.87 -12.59 -17.44
N LEU A 145 1.54 -11.30 -17.37
CA LEU A 145 2.55 -10.25 -17.33
C LEU A 145 3.40 -10.34 -16.04
N ILE A 146 2.78 -10.54 -14.87
CA ILE A 146 3.55 -10.77 -13.62
C ILE A 146 4.51 -11.94 -13.80
N ILE A 147 4.03 -13.08 -14.28
CA ILE A 147 4.85 -14.27 -14.51
C ILE A 147 5.99 -13.94 -15.48
N SER A 148 5.71 -13.24 -16.57
CA SER A 148 6.70 -12.88 -17.59
C SER A 148 7.84 -12.02 -17.04
N ILE A 149 7.55 -11.07 -16.13
CA ILE A 149 8.54 -10.16 -15.58
C ILE A 149 9.37 -10.76 -14.43
N VAL A 150 8.84 -11.78 -13.72
CA VAL A 150 9.56 -12.39 -12.58
C VAL A 150 10.32 -13.66 -12.98
N LYS A 151 9.94 -14.33 -14.08
CA LYS A 151 10.47 -15.66 -14.49
C LYS A 151 11.98 -15.69 -14.71
N GLN A 152 12.60 -14.56 -15.04
CA GLN A 152 14.03 -14.50 -15.32
C GLN A 152 14.89 -14.60 -14.06
N ASP A 153 14.36 -14.17 -12.91
CA ASP A 153 15.07 -14.12 -11.64
C ASP A 153 14.66 -15.25 -10.67
N LEU A 154 13.56 -15.97 -10.97
CA LEU A 154 13.04 -17.05 -10.14
C LEU A 154 13.31 -18.41 -10.75
N ASN A 155 13.67 -19.40 -9.92
CA ASN A 155 13.72 -20.78 -10.36
C ASN A 155 12.30 -21.37 -10.49
N HIS A 156 12.22 -22.63 -10.97
CA HIS A 156 10.95 -23.30 -11.25
C HIS A 156 10.03 -23.37 -10.01
N ASP A 157 10.57 -23.76 -8.85
CA ASP A 157 9.79 -23.94 -7.62
C ASP A 157 9.26 -22.58 -7.10
N GLU A 158 10.11 -21.56 -7.10
CA GLU A 158 9.78 -20.19 -6.69
C GLU A 158 8.72 -19.58 -7.61
N LEU A 159 8.85 -19.80 -8.92
CA LEU A 159 7.87 -19.34 -9.90
C LEU A 159 6.53 -20.05 -9.71
N ASN A 160 6.54 -21.34 -9.36
CA ASN A 160 5.32 -22.09 -9.06
C ASN A 160 4.59 -21.51 -7.84
N LEU A 161 5.31 -21.16 -6.76
CA LEU A 161 4.71 -20.49 -5.60
C LEU A 161 4.04 -19.15 -5.97
N VAL A 162 4.67 -18.36 -6.84
CA VAL A 162 4.06 -17.12 -7.35
C VAL A 162 2.79 -17.42 -8.14
N LYS A 163 2.80 -18.41 -9.05
CA LYS A 163 1.60 -18.82 -9.81
C LYS A 163 0.46 -19.21 -8.88
N ILE A 164 0.72 -20.04 -7.87
CA ILE A 164 -0.28 -20.48 -6.89
C ILE A 164 -0.93 -19.30 -6.18
N ILE A 165 -0.13 -18.29 -5.79
CA ILE A 165 -0.67 -17.08 -5.14
C ILE A 165 -1.53 -16.26 -6.11
N LEU A 166 -1.10 -16.11 -7.36
CA LEU A 166 -1.86 -15.40 -8.38
C LEU A 166 -3.19 -16.12 -8.65
N GLU A 167 -3.16 -17.42 -8.87
CA GLU A 167 -4.33 -18.25 -9.16
C GLU A 167 -5.29 -18.36 -7.97
N SER A 168 -4.84 -18.05 -6.76
CA SER A 168 -5.70 -18.10 -5.57
C SER A 168 -6.94 -17.19 -5.68
N THR A 169 -6.89 -16.13 -6.49
CA THR A 169 -8.04 -15.25 -6.76
C THR A 169 -9.08 -15.90 -7.66
N ASN A 170 -8.72 -16.94 -8.42
CA ASN A 170 -9.61 -17.66 -9.31
C ASN A 170 -10.46 -18.72 -8.59
N LYS A 171 -10.19 -19.01 -7.30
CA LYS A 171 -10.97 -19.97 -6.51
C LYS A 171 -12.45 -19.54 -6.48
N GLU A 172 -13.36 -20.44 -6.86
CA GLU A 172 -14.78 -20.16 -7.04
C GLU A 172 -15.45 -19.48 -5.84
N TYR A 173 -15.10 -19.90 -4.62
CA TYR A 173 -15.67 -19.34 -3.39
C TYR A 173 -15.35 -17.84 -3.19
N ILE A 174 -14.27 -17.32 -3.81
CA ILE A 174 -13.86 -15.92 -3.66
C ILE A 174 -14.94 -15.00 -4.22
N ASN A 175 -15.27 -15.14 -5.50
CA ASN A 175 -16.30 -14.31 -6.13
C ASN A 175 -17.70 -14.60 -5.56
N LYS A 176 -18.01 -15.85 -5.18
CA LYS A 176 -19.26 -16.16 -4.47
C LYS A 176 -19.38 -15.37 -3.16
N THR A 177 -18.30 -15.31 -2.37
CA THR A 177 -18.28 -14.56 -1.11
C THR A 177 -18.34 -13.04 -1.36
N ILE A 178 -17.59 -12.54 -2.34
CA ILE A 178 -17.64 -11.12 -2.75
C ILE A 178 -19.07 -10.73 -3.13
N ASN A 179 -19.75 -11.52 -3.95
CA ASN A 179 -21.12 -11.24 -4.40
C ASN A 179 -22.14 -11.21 -3.25
N LYS A 180 -21.94 -12.06 -2.23
CA LYS A 180 -22.80 -12.03 -1.01
C LYS A 180 -22.57 -10.78 -0.17
N LEU A 181 -21.32 -10.29 -0.11
CA LEU A 181 -20.94 -9.19 0.78
C LEU A 181 -21.07 -7.81 0.14
N LYS A 182 -20.99 -7.71 -1.19
CA LYS A 182 -20.97 -6.40 -1.87
C LYS A 182 -22.31 -5.69 -1.87
N GLU A 183 -23.44 -6.43 -1.77
CA GLU A 183 -24.78 -5.84 -1.96
C GLU A 183 -24.80 -4.99 -3.25
N ASP A 184 -25.36 -3.76 -3.20
CA ASP A 184 -25.43 -2.82 -4.33
C ASP A 184 -24.16 -1.97 -4.54
N ARG A 185 -23.03 -2.33 -3.91
CA ARG A 185 -21.77 -1.55 -3.99
C ARG A 185 -21.00 -1.86 -5.27
N ASP A 186 -20.50 -0.81 -5.95
CA ASP A 186 -19.63 -0.94 -7.13
C ASP A 186 -18.21 -1.39 -6.72
N ILE A 187 -18.10 -2.65 -6.32
CA ILE A 187 -16.81 -3.30 -6.05
C ILE A 187 -16.65 -4.43 -7.08
N PRO A 188 -15.53 -4.47 -7.82
CA PRO A 188 -15.34 -5.46 -8.86
C PRO A 188 -15.15 -6.86 -8.28
N ASN A 189 -15.57 -7.87 -9.02
CA ASN A 189 -15.15 -9.24 -8.84
C ASN A 189 -13.73 -9.41 -9.41
N TYR A 190 -13.03 -10.45 -8.98
CA TYR A 190 -11.81 -10.89 -9.64
C TYR A 190 -12.17 -11.54 -10.99
N LEU A 191 -11.42 -11.15 -12.01
CA LEU A 191 -11.50 -11.77 -13.33
C LEU A 191 -10.46 -12.89 -13.42
N TYR A 192 -10.75 -13.91 -14.19
CA TYR A 192 -9.81 -15.00 -14.43
C TYR A 192 -8.49 -14.47 -15.01
N GLY A 193 -7.37 -14.92 -14.46
CA GLY A 193 -6.03 -14.47 -14.87
C GLY A 193 -5.69 -13.04 -14.49
N LYS A 194 -6.48 -12.39 -13.61
CA LYS A 194 -6.24 -11.00 -13.19
C LYS A 194 -6.45 -10.80 -11.69
N GLY A 195 -5.70 -9.85 -11.18
CA GLY A 195 -5.84 -9.33 -9.83
C GLY A 195 -5.01 -10.05 -8.79
N LEU A 196 -4.71 -9.33 -7.72
CA LEU A 196 -3.96 -9.83 -6.57
C LEU A 196 -4.84 -9.82 -5.32
N PRO A 197 -4.73 -10.84 -4.44
CA PRO A 197 -5.47 -10.86 -3.18
C PRO A 197 -5.04 -9.68 -2.28
N ILE A 198 -5.99 -8.78 -1.98
CA ILE A 198 -5.72 -7.59 -1.18
C ILE A 198 -5.60 -7.98 0.28
N GLY A 199 -4.39 -7.96 0.81
CA GLY A 199 -4.10 -8.31 2.22
C GLY A 199 -2.86 -9.17 2.41
N ASN A 200 -2.31 -9.74 1.34
CA ASN A 200 -1.07 -10.50 1.37
C ASN A 200 0.15 -9.61 1.19
N MET A 201 1.25 -9.94 1.84
CA MET A 201 2.53 -9.25 1.66
C MET A 201 3.10 -9.47 0.25
N THR A 202 3.00 -10.69 -0.27
CA THR A 202 3.37 -11.02 -1.67
C THR A 202 2.64 -10.17 -2.69
N SER A 203 1.33 -9.96 -2.51
CA SER A 203 0.53 -9.10 -3.39
C SER A 203 1.00 -7.66 -3.37
N GLN A 204 1.36 -7.15 -2.19
CA GLN A 204 1.89 -5.79 -2.06
C GLN A 204 3.24 -5.64 -2.77
N PHE A 205 4.13 -6.60 -2.61
CA PHE A 205 5.44 -6.58 -3.27
C PHE A 205 5.30 -6.73 -4.80
N LEU A 206 4.53 -7.71 -5.28
CA LEU A 206 4.30 -7.91 -6.71
C LEU A 206 3.63 -6.69 -7.35
N SER A 207 2.75 -6.00 -6.65
CA SER A 207 2.12 -4.78 -7.17
C SER A 207 3.10 -3.62 -7.36
N ILE A 208 4.06 -3.43 -6.47
CA ILE A 208 5.09 -2.39 -6.69
C ILE A 208 6.10 -2.82 -7.76
N TYR A 209 6.38 -4.10 -7.87
CA TYR A 209 7.29 -4.64 -8.87
C TYR A 209 6.69 -4.63 -10.28
N TYR A 210 5.39 -4.81 -10.43
CA TYR A 210 4.68 -4.82 -11.73
C TYR A 210 5.03 -3.63 -12.62
N LEU A 211 5.23 -2.47 -12.05
CA LEU A 211 5.49 -1.21 -12.76
C LEU A 211 6.96 -0.75 -12.73
N TYR A 212 7.93 -1.63 -12.39
CA TYR A 212 9.32 -1.19 -12.25
C TYR A 212 9.94 -0.66 -13.55
N LYS A 213 9.59 -1.26 -14.69
CA LYS A 213 10.04 -0.77 -16.00
C LYS A 213 9.38 0.55 -16.39
N LEU A 214 8.13 0.79 -15.93
CA LEU A 214 7.48 2.10 -16.09
C LEU A 214 8.18 3.16 -15.25
N ASP A 215 8.59 2.84 -14.02
CA ASP A 215 9.38 3.75 -13.18
C ASP A 215 10.68 4.13 -13.88
N TYR A 216 11.36 3.17 -14.49
CA TYR A 216 12.57 3.40 -15.27
C TYR A 216 12.30 4.31 -16.49
N PHE A 217 11.29 3.99 -17.27
CA PHE A 217 10.86 4.78 -18.43
C PHE A 217 10.59 6.25 -18.08
N ILE A 218 9.85 6.51 -16.99
CA ILE A 218 9.52 7.87 -16.55
C ILE A 218 10.81 8.65 -16.20
N VAL A 219 11.72 8.03 -15.48
CA VAL A 219 12.92 8.71 -14.97
C VAL A 219 13.99 8.87 -16.03
N HIS A 220 14.23 7.83 -16.82
CA HIS A 220 15.37 7.78 -17.76
C HIS A 220 14.99 8.16 -19.19
N ASP A 221 13.91 7.59 -19.73
CA ASP A 221 13.54 7.82 -21.14
C ASP A 221 12.81 9.15 -21.31
N LEU A 222 11.91 9.50 -20.38
CA LEU A 222 11.23 10.81 -20.37
C LEU A 222 12.01 11.90 -19.64
N GLY A 223 13.10 11.57 -18.94
CA GLY A 223 13.93 12.51 -18.21
C GLY A 223 13.24 13.23 -17.06
N LEU A 224 12.21 12.60 -16.44
CA LEU A 224 11.41 13.18 -15.37
C LEU A 224 11.93 12.73 -14.00
N LYS A 225 13.01 13.36 -13.54
CA LYS A 225 13.73 13.00 -12.29
C LYS A 225 12.90 13.21 -11.01
N TYR A 226 11.98 14.18 -11.01
CA TYR A 226 11.15 14.54 -9.86
C TYR A 226 9.83 13.80 -9.90
N TYR A 227 9.93 12.49 -9.80
CA TYR A 227 8.87 11.50 -9.87
C TYR A 227 8.78 10.74 -8.56
N ILE A 228 7.58 10.50 -8.05
CA ILE A 228 7.34 9.66 -6.88
C ILE A 228 6.13 8.77 -7.15
N ARG A 229 6.28 7.48 -6.89
CA ARG A 229 5.18 6.52 -6.92
C ARG A 229 4.96 5.89 -5.55
N TYR A 230 3.70 5.84 -5.15
CA TYR A 230 3.25 5.11 -3.98
C TYR A 230 2.11 4.17 -4.39
N MET A 231 2.41 2.90 -4.67
CA MET A 231 1.51 1.93 -5.30
C MET A 231 1.03 2.40 -6.67
N ASP A 232 -0.27 2.75 -6.76
CA ASP A 232 -1.01 3.24 -7.92
C ASP A 232 -1.10 4.76 -8.02
N ASP A 233 -0.57 5.49 -7.06
CA ASP A 233 -0.62 6.97 -6.98
C ASP A 233 0.74 7.57 -7.37
N PHE A 234 0.76 8.38 -8.43
CA PHE A 234 1.97 8.97 -9.01
C PHE A 234 1.95 10.49 -8.87
N ILE A 235 3.09 11.07 -8.57
CA ILE A 235 3.32 12.52 -8.62
C ILE A 235 4.58 12.77 -9.44
N ILE A 236 4.48 13.65 -10.42
CA ILE A 236 5.61 14.12 -11.25
C ILE A 236 5.61 15.64 -11.20
N LEU A 237 6.78 16.25 -11.01
CA LEU A 237 6.96 17.69 -11.00
C LEU A 237 7.87 18.10 -12.16
N ASP A 238 7.50 19.16 -12.88
CA ASP A 238 8.36 19.82 -13.86
C ASP A 238 8.00 21.30 -13.98
N SER A 239 8.94 22.13 -14.44
CA SER A 239 8.70 23.53 -14.78
C SER A 239 8.11 23.71 -16.19
N ASP A 240 8.23 22.70 -17.05
CA ASP A 240 7.72 22.69 -18.41
C ASP A 240 6.37 21.98 -18.47
N LEU A 241 5.31 22.75 -18.79
CA LEU A 241 3.95 22.25 -18.91
C LEU A 241 3.76 21.31 -20.11
N GLU A 242 4.36 21.66 -21.25
CA GLU A 242 4.20 20.87 -22.48
C GLU A 242 4.90 19.52 -22.33
N LYS A 243 6.09 19.51 -21.74
CA LYS A 243 6.78 18.27 -21.40
C LYS A 243 5.93 17.35 -20.49
N LEU A 244 5.22 17.91 -19.50
CA LEU A 244 4.32 17.12 -18.65
C LEU A 244 3.09 16.61 -19.41
N LYS A 245 2.56 17.35 -20.38
CA LYS A 245 1.45 16.89 -21.21
C LYS A 245 1.86 15.71 -22.10
N GLU A 246 2.97 15.85 -22.82
CA GLU A 246 3.53 14.77 -23.64
C GLU A 246 3.86 13.53 -22.79
N ALA A 247 4.48 13.73 -21.64
CA ALA A 247 4.79 12.64 -20.72
C ALA A 247 3.52 11.93 -20.23
N LYS A 248 2.46 12.67 -19.91
CA LYS A 248 1.17 12.08 -19.53
C LYS A 248 0.63 11.16 -20.62
N GLU A 249 0.62 11.60 -21.87
CA GLU A 249 0.15 10.82 -23.02
C GLU A 249 0.96 9.52 -23.16
N LYS A 250 2.29 9.63 -23.19
CA LYS A 250 3.19 8.46 -23.31
C LYS A 250 3.06 7.49 -22.14
N ILE A 251 2.89 7.99 -20.90
CA ILE A 251 2.68 7.14 -19.73
C ILE A 251 1.34 6.42 -19.80
N VAL A 252 0.26 7.11 -20.19
CA VAL A 252 -1.07 6.53 -20.35
C VAL A 252 -1.06 5.45 -21.43
N GLU A 253 -0.53 5.76 -22.59
CA GLU A 253 -0.38 4.81 -23.69
C GLU A 253 0.37 3.54 -23.25
N LYS A 254 1.53 3.71 -22.60
CA LYS A 254 2.33 2.60 -22.11
C LYS A 254 1.58 1.77 -21.05
N LEU A 255 0.84 2.40 -20.14
CA LEU A 255 0.00 1.70 -19.15
C LEU A 255 -1.08 0.86 -19.83
N GLU A 256 -1.72 1.38 -20.87
CA GLU A 256 -2.79 0.68 -21.58
C GLU A 256 -2.26 -0.46 -22.47
N MET A 257 -1.24 -0.18 -23.27
CA MET A 257 -0.73 -1.11 -24.27
C MET A 257 0.15 -2.22 -23.68
N GLU A 258 1.08 -1.87 -22.79
CA GLU A 258 2.03 -2.84 -22.24
C GLU A 258 1.57 -3.47 -20.93
N TYR A 259 0.91 -2.68 -20.05
CA TYR A 259 0.50 -3.14 -18.71
C TYR A 259 -0.97 -3.54 -18.63
N LYS A 260 -1.77 -3.32 -19.67
CA LYS A 260 -3.21 -3.61 -19.71
C LYS A 260 -3.98 -2.89 -18.56
N LEU A 261 -3.50 -1.71 -18.15
CA LEU A 261 -4.03 -0.92 -17.03
C LEU A 261 -4.70 0.34 -17.54
N LYS A 262 -5.85 0.68 -16.93
CA LYS A 262 -6.59 1.92 -17.24
C LYS A 262 -6.34 2.99 -16.20
N VAL A 263 -6.08 4.20 -16.65
CA VAL A 263 -5.92 5.37 -15.81
C VAL A 263 -7.28 5.88 -15.33
N ASN A 264 -7.33 6.36 -14.10
CA ASN A 264 -8.52 7.01 -13.55
C ASN A 264 -8.57 8.49 -13.99
N GLY A 265 -9.31 8.79 -15.06
CA GLY A 265 -9.40 10.13 -15.63
C GLY A 265 -9.85 11.21 -14.64
N LYS A 266 -10.74 10.86 -13.66
CA LYS A 266 -11.19 11.81 -12.63
C LYS A 266 -10.12 12.18 -11.61
N LYS A 267 -9.04 11.38 -11.53
CA LYS A 267 -7.93 11.56 -10.59
C LYS A 267 -6.58 11.75 -11.27
N THR A 268 -6.58 11.93 -12.59
CA THR A 268 -5.39 12.16 -13.39
C THR A 268 -5.50 13.53 -14.05
N TRP A 269 -4.65 14.46 -13.60
CA TRP A 269 -4.64 15.83 -14.11
C TRP A 269 -3.26 16.48 -13.96
N ILE A 270 -3.04 17.49 -14.79
CA ILE A 270 -1.90 18.40 -14.67
C ILE A 270 -2.42 19.74 -14.18
N ASN A 271 -1.71 20.39 -13.27
CA ASN A 271 -2.04 21.74 -12.84
C ASN A 271 -0.80 22.47 -12.30
N ASN A 272 -0.93 23.79 -12.14
CA ASN A 272 0.07 24.63 -11.52
C ASN A 272 0.13 24.35 -10.00
N MET A 273 1.32 24.35 -9.43
CA MET A 273 1.56 24.03 -8.03
C MET A 273 0.88 25.01 -7.05
N LYS A 274 0.52 26.22 -7.49
CA LYS A 274 -0.28 27.16 -6.68
C LYS A 274 -1.65 26.62 -6.28
N TYR A 275 -2.28 25.79 -7.12
CA TYR A 275 -3.55 25.15 -6.81
C TYR A 275 -3.39 23.93 -5.92
N GLY A 276 -2.24 23.27 -5.99
CA GLY A 276 -1.84 22.15 -5.17
C GLY A 276 -2.58 20.84 -5.47
N PHE A 277 -2.14 19.81 -4.80
CA PHE A 277 -2.71 18.46 -4.89
C PHE A 277 -2.75 17.76 -3.54
N SER A 278 -3.50 16.65 -3.46
CA SER A 278 -3.50 15.77 -2.29
C SER A 278 -2.70 14.51 -2.56
N PHE A 279 -1.79 14.15 -1.65
CA PHE A 279 -1.00 12.93 -1.71
C PHE A 279 -0.72 12.40 -0.30
N LEU A 280 -0.85 11.10 -0.06
CA LEU A 280 -0.58 10.41 1.20
C LEU A 280 -1.19 11.08 2.46
N GLY A 281 -2.41 11.57 2.32
CA GLY A 281 -3.15 12.17 3.45
C GLY A 281 -2.91 13.65 3.69
N TYR A 282 -2.05 14.28 2.89
CA TYR A 282 -1.74 15.71 2.95
C TYR A 282 -2.17 16.43 1.67
N THR A 283 -2.25 17.76 1.75
CA THR A 283 -2.35 18.68 0.61
C THR A 283 -1.10 19.53 0.54
N TYR A 284 -0.57 19.69 -0.66
CA TYR A 284 0.67 20.41 -0.94
C TYR A 284 0.36 21.60 -1.85
N ARG A 285 0.87 22.77 -1.52
CA ARG A 285 0.76 23.99 -2.32
C ARG A 285 2.05 24.80 -2.21
N VAL A 286 2.32 25.61 -3.24
CA VAL A 286 3.34 26.66 -3.15
C VAL A 286 2.65 28.00 -3.40
N ILE A 287 2.77 28.92 -2.47
CA ILE A 287 2.19 30.27 -2.53
C ILE A 287 3.26 31.23 -2.03
N ASN A 288 3.60 32.26 -2.82
CA ASN A 288 4.64 33.23 -2.50
C ASN A 288 5.93 32.53 -2.01
N ASP A 289 6.42 31.58 -2.79
CA ASP A 289 7.63 30.79 -2.56
C ASP A 289 7.65 29.97 -1.24
N LYS A 290 6.51 29.88 -0.57
CA LYS A 290 6.37 29.06 0.62
C LYS A 290 5.67 27.74 0.29
N THR A 291 6.32 26.62 0.59
CA THR A 291 5.70 25.30 0.55
C THR A 291 4.73 25.18 1.74
N ILE A 292 3.48 24.93 1.46
CA ILE A 292 2.43 24.74 2.46
C ILE A 292 1.97 23.28 2.44
N ILE A 293 2.21 22.56 3.54
CA ILE A 293 1.77 21.18 3.72
C ILE A 293 0.69 21.15 4.80
N ARG A 294 -0.53 20.76 4.42
CA ARG A 294 -1.66 20.68 5.36
C ARG A 294 -2.26 19.28 5.36
N ILE A 295 -2.84 18.90 6.48
CA ILE A 295 -3.61 17.65 6.54
C ILE A 295 -4.85 17.77 5.66
N LYS A 296 -5.13 16.75 4.86
CA LYS A 296 -6.33 16.70 4.02
C LYS A 296 -7.60 16.88 4.87
N ARG A 297 -8.54 17.72 4.42
CA ARG A 297 -9.76 18.07 5.19
C ARG A 297 -10.55 16.84 5.64
N SER A 298 -10.71 15.83 4.78
CA SER A 298 -11.37 14.57 5.13
C SER A 298 -10.71 13.82 6.28
N ASN A 299 -9.37 13.90 6.40
CA ASN A 299 -8.63 13.28 7.50
C ASN A 299 -8.81 14.09 8.80
N ILE A 300 -8.90 15.40 8.71
CA ILE A 300 -9.20 16.25 9.88
C ILE A 300 -10.55 15.87 10.48
N GLU A 301 -11.58 15.71 9.65
CA GLU A 301 -12.91 15.33 10.14
C GLU A 301 -12.93 13.92 10.77
N LYS A 302 -12.14 12.99 10.22
CA LYS A 302 -11.96 11.66 10.82
C LYS A 302 -11.27 11.73 12.19
N ILE A 303 -10.24 12.57 12.31
CA ILE A 303 -9.53 12.76 13.59
C ILE A 303 -10.49 13.31 14.64
N LYS A 304 -11.27 14.34 14.32
CA LYS A 304 -12.28 14.92 15.23
C LYS A 304 -13.27 13.85 15.72
N LYS A 305 -13.88 13.09 14.79
CA LYS A 305 -14.79 12.01 15.13
C LYS A 305 -14.15 10.95 16.03
N ARG A 306 -12.89 10.62 15.76
CA ARG A 306 -12.16 9.62 16.56
C ARG A 306 -11.84 10.14 17.96
N VAL A 307 -11.37 11.39 18.11
CA VAL A 307 -11.09 11.97 19.42
C VAL A 307 -12.36 12.01 20.26
N LYS A 308 -13.49 12.48 19.71
CA LYS A 308 -14.80 12.46 20.40
C LYS A 308 -15.22 11.04 20.82
N LYS A 309 -15.06 10.04 19.93
CA LYS A 309 -15.37 8.65 20.27
C LYS A 309 -14.47 8.10 21.37
N VAL A 310 -13.18 8.39 21.33
CA VAL A 310 -12.24 7.94 22.38
C VAL A 310 -12.55 8.61 23.69
N ARG A 311 -12.90 9.91 23.71
CA ARG A 311 -13.34 10.64 24.89
C ARG A 311 -14.60 10.00 25.48
N TYR A 312 -15.63 9.77 24.67
CA TYR A 312 -16.85 9.08 25.12
C TYR A 312 -16.59 7.71 25.75
N LEU A 313 -15.70 6.91 25.15
CA LEU A 313 -15.35 5.59 25.69
C LEU A 313 -14.60 5.71 27.02
N PHE A 314 -13.77 6.72 27.20
CA PHE A 314 -13.06 6.99 28.43
C PHE A 314 -14.02 7.48 29.53
N ASP A 315 -14.88 8.45 29.23
CA ASP A 315 -15.84 9.03 30.19
C ASP A 315 -16.88 7.98 30.67
N ASN A 316 -17.07 6.88 29.94
CA ASN A 316 -17.94 5.76 30.30
C ASN A 316 -17.16 4.53 30.79
N ASP A 317 -15.93 4.67 31.24
CA ASP A 317 -15.06 3.62 31.80
C ASP A 317 -14.85 2.39 30.88
N LYS A 318 -15.07 2.56 29.55
CA LYS A 318 -14.90 1.47 28.58
C LYS A 318 -13.46 1.26 28.15
N ILE A 319 -12.59 2.23 28.38
CA ILE A 319 -11.16 2.15 28.08
C ILE A 319 -10.37 2.90 29.15
N SER A 320 -9.15 2.41 29.44
CA SER A 320 -8.23 3.11 30.36
C SER A 320 -7.71 4.40 29.76
N TYR A 321 -7.26 5.32 30.63
CA TYR A 321 -6.56 6.56 30.23
C TYR A 321 -5.39 6.26 29.27
N TYR A 322 -4.57 5.26 29.60
CA TYR A 322 -3.43 4.88 28.77
C TYR A 322 -3.85 4.45 27.35
N SER A 323 -4.92 3.63 27.26
CA SER A 323 -5.46 3.22 25.95
C SER A 323 -6.02 4.39 25.16
N ALA A 324 -6.69 5.32 25.82
CA ALA A 324 -7.19 6.56 25.22
C ALA A 324 -6.04 7.42 24.72
N PHE A 325 -5.04 7.68 25.57
CA PHE A 325 -3.84 8.46 25.25
C PHE A 325 -3.11 7.88 24.03
N CYS A 326 -2.79 6.59 24.03
CA CYS A 326 -2.15 5.92 22.89
C CYS A 326 -2.98 6.05 21.61
N SER A 327 -4.31 5.88 21.68
CA SER A 327 -5.19 6.02 20.53
C SER A 327 -5.18 7.43 19.93
N ILE A 328 -5.10 8.47 20.74
CA ILE A 328 -5.06 9.87 20.31
C ILE A 328 -3.68 10.25 19.78
N MET A 329 -2.62 9.87 20.50
CA MET A 329 -1.24 10.22 20.12
C MET A 329 -0.79 9.58 18.80
N THR A 330 -1.41 8.48 18.39
CA THR A 330 -1.18 7.88 17.07
C THR A 330 -1.40 8.90 15.94
N TYR A 331 -2.40 9.79 16.06
CA TYR A 331 -2.68 10.80 15.03
C TYR A 331 -1.65 11.91 14.98
N SER A 332 -1.06 12.32 16.10
CA SER A 332 -0.01 13.34 16.11
C SER A 332 1.22 12.84 15.34
N ASN A 333 1.57 11.57 15.51
CA ASN A 333 2.68 10.92 14.78
C ASN A 333 2.38 10.71 13.29
N CYS A 334 1.15 10.30 12.95
CA CYS A 334 0.76 10.08 11.55
C CYS A 334 0.79 11.37 10.71
N TYR A 335 0.58 12.55 11.33
CA TYR A 335 0.45 13.82 10.61
C TYR A 335 1.49 14.88 11.02
N LYS A 336 2.65 14.45 11.45
CA LYS A 336 3.78 15.30 11.90
C LYS A 336 4.39 16.19 10.82
N PHE A 337 4.09 15.95 9.54
CA PHE A 337 4.65 16.74 8.43
C PHE A 337 3.82 17.96 8.05
N SER A 338 2.68 18.22 8.72
CA SER A 338 1.88 19.42 8.44
C SER A 338 2.51 20.68 9.07
N ASP A 339 2.41 21.79 8.35
CA ASP A 339 2.98 23.10 8.74
C ASP A 339 2.24 23.79 9.90
N ASN A 340 1.23 23.16 10.47
CA ASN A 340 0.50 23.71 11.61
C ASN A 340 0.15 22.64 12.65
N ASN A 341 0.09 23.06 13.91
CA ASN A 341 -0.27 22.22 15.05
C ASN A 341 -1.78 21.92 15.14
N LYS A 342 -2.43 21.74 13.99
CA LYS A 342 -3.88 21.59 13.91
C LYS A 342 -4.40 20.36 14.66
N ILE A 343 -3.62 19.28 14.70
CA ILE A 343 -3.99 18.08 15.47
C ILE A 343 -3.99 18.36 16.95
N TYR A 344 -2.96 19.01 17.47
CA TYR A 344 -2.89 19.38 18.90
C TYR A 344 -4.05 20.26 19.30
N ARG A 345 -4.44 21.24 18.46
CA ARG A 345 -5.63 22.08 18.69
C ARG A 345 -6.94 21.27 18.65
N ILE A 346 -7.03 20.23 17.81
CA ILE A 346 -8.19 19.33 17.77
C ILE A 346 -8.23 18.50 19.06
N ILE A 347 -7.10 17.95 19.48
CA ILE A 347 -7.00 17.17 20.71
C ILE A 347 -7.35 18.05 21.90
N ASP A 348 -6.74 19.24 21.99
CA ASP A 348 -6.99 20.20 23.06
C ASP A 348 -8.50 20.52 23.17
N ARG A 349 -9.10 20.94 22.06
CA ARG A 349 -10.53 21.29 22.02
C ARG A 349 -11.44 20.14 22.40
N TYR A 350 -11.31 18.98 21.76
CA TYR A 350 -12.28 17.87 21.88
C TYR A 350 -11.95 16.86 22.99
N TRP A 351 -10.76 16.94 23.57
CA TRP A 351 -10.37 16.11 24.70
C TRP A 351 -10.48 16.84 26.03
N TYR A 352 -10.10 18.11 26.09
CA TYR A 352 -10.04 18.87 27.36
C TYR A 352 -11.20 19.85 27.54
N HIS A 353 -11.74 20.44 26.48
CA HIS A 353 -12.67 21.59 26.59
C HIS A 353 -14.11 21.33 26.13
N GLU A 354 -14.41 20.34 25.26
CA GLU A 354 -15.80 19.95 24.95
C GLU A 354 -16.29 18.92 25.99
N LYS A 355 -17.29 19.31 26.79
CA LYS A 355 -18.12 18.41 27.60
C LYS A 355 -19.30 17.93 26.77
#